data_2fe986f6b7174986d9a4aba7e0d00c40
#
_entry.id   2fe986f6b7174986d9a4aba7e0d00c40
#
_cell.length_a   1.000
_cell.length_b   1.000
_cell.length_c   1.000
_cell.angle_alpha   90.00
_cell.angle_beta   90.00
_cell.angle_gamma   90.00
#
_symmetry.space_group_name_H-M   'P 1'
#
loop_
_entity.id
_entity.type
_entity.pdbx_description
1 polymer ?
#
loop_
_entity_poly.entity_id
_entity_poly.type
_entity_poly.pdbx_seq_one_letter_code
_entity_poly.pdbx_strand_id
1 'polypeptide(L)'
;MEKISASKLLAGLVPADFIREEVQVELVTTDSREVRPGCIFVAFPGEKFDGHDFAAKALEEGAEYVVLNHPVEGVPAEKAILCPDSYHAMMVMGANYRSQYHPKMVGVTGSVGKTTTKQMTYAALAGFGETIKTEGNQNNELGMPRTLMRLESSTEYAVIEMGMSHAGEIDRLARAARPDVGIITCIGVSHIGNLGSQENICKAKLEICNGLPEGAPLVLNYDDKFLRAAKLPAHVKPVWFSLADENADVCALSIRQEEDGMSFVLEDQEEGTFVVKIPAMGKHNVANALAAYCAATRLGCDPRGVIKGLSNFEQTGRRQKVVHSKGVTVIEDCYNANPDSMKAALAMFKEFPCKRRFALLGDMLELGELSREAHEELGRLAAESDLYCLVTYGENAKRTAVVAAAKGVKTLHANNYREAADALLNRIEPGDALLVKASRGMALEKVLEIFYAEQKDAEE
;
A
#
# COMPACT_ATOMS: atom_id res chain seq x y z
N MET A 1 8.30 16.03 13.70
CA MET A 1 7.10 16.93 13.71
C MET A 1 7.50 18.32 14.15
N GLU A 2 6.79 19.36 13.70
CA GLU A 2 6.93 20.71 14.27
C GLU A 2 6.36 20.75 15.70
N LYS A 3 6.81 21.74 16.48
CA LYS A 3 6.37 21.91 17.87
C LYS A 3 4.88 22.21 17.96
N ILE A 4 4.21 21.52 18.86
CA ILE A 4 2.80 21.74 19.18
C ILE A 4 2.60 21.75 20.69
N SER A 5 1.70 22.58 21.19
CA SER A 5 1.36 22.57 22.60
C SER A 5 0.71 21.24 23.02
N ALA A 6 1.09 20.74 24.20
CA ALA A 6 0.56 19.49 24.73
C ALA A 6 -0.97 19.54 24.86
N SER A 7 -1.53 20.68 25.30
CA SER A 7 -2.99 20.87 25.42
C SER A 7 -3.73 20.67 24.10
N LYS A 8 -3.15 21.13 22.97
CA LYS A 8 -3.74 20.92 21.63
C LYS A 8 -3.58 19.47 21.18
N LEU A 9 -2.37 18.90 21.35
CA LEU A 9 -2.07 17.55 20.90
C LEU A 9 -2.90 16.49 21.64
N LEU A 10 -3.12 16.69 22.95
CA LEU A 10 -3.82 15.76 23.85
C LEU A 10 -5.32 16.08 24.01
N ALA A 11 -5.83 17.06 23.29
CA ALA A 11 -7.25 17.40 23.34
C ALA A 11 -8.13 16.20 23.04
N GLY A 12 -9.11 15.92 23.93
CA GLY A 12 -9.99 14.75 23.85
C GLY A 12 -9.43 13.47 24.48
N LEU A 13 -8.13 13.42 24.82
CA LEU A 13 -7.56 12.29 25.57
C LEU A 13 -7.52 12.56 27.09
N VAL A 14 -7.40 13.83 27.46
CA VAL A 14 -7.34 14.24 28.87
C VAL A 14 -8.33 15.38 29.13
N PRO A 15 -8.77 15.59 30.41
CA PRO A 15 -9.51 16.79 30.80
C PRO A 15 -8.71 18.06 30.52
N ALA A 16 -9.42 19.16 30.28
CA ALA A 16 -8.76 20.45 29.93
C ALA A 16 -7.83 20.99 31.02
N ASP A 17 -8.07 20.65 32.28
CA ASP A 17 -7.27 21.05 33.46
C ASP A 17 -6.14 20.05 33.81
N PHE A 18 -5.98 18.98 33.04
CA PHE A 18 -4.92 17.99 33.24
C PHE A 18 -3.52 18.60 33.05
N ILE A 19 -3.37 19.42 32.00
CA ILE A 19 -2.11 20.10 31.68
C ILE A 19 -2.05 21.40 32.48
N ARG A 20 -1.31 21.38 33.58
CA ARG A 20 -1.17 22.52 34.48
C ARG A 20 -0.18 23.58 33.96
N GLU A 21 0.89 23.09 33.34
CA GLU A 21 1.90 23.95 32.70
C GLU A 21 2.01 23.53 31.23
N GLU A 22 1.88 24.50 30.34
CA GLU A 22 1.94 24.24 28.91
C GLU A 22 3.35 23.90 28.47
N VAL A 23 3.51 22.74 27.84
CA VAL A 23 4.78 22.26 27.29
C VAL A 23 4.67 22.08 25.79
N GLN A 24 5.79 22.22 25.09
CA GLN A 24 5.85 22.01 23.64
C GLN A 24 6.29 20.57 23.37
N VAL A 25 5.53 19.86 22.57
CA VAL A 25 5.82 18.49 22.14
C VAL A 25 6.42 18.51 20.74
N GLU A 26 7.54 17.83 20.56
CA GLU A 26 8.29 17.76 19.29
C GLU A 26 8.32 16.33 18.72
N LEU A 27 7.92 15.33 19.50
CA LEU A 27 7.93 13.92 19.12
C LEU A 27 6.86 13.16 19.86
N VAL A 28 6.16 12.29 19.12
CA VAL A 28 5.36 11.19 19.69
C VAL A 28 6.00 9.88 19.24
N THR A 29 6.45 9.06 20.18
CA THR A 29 7.13 7.81 19.86
C THR A 29 6.57 6.62 20.62
N THR A 30 6.68 5.44 20.02
CA THR A 30 6.38 4.15 20.65
C THR A 30 7.66 3.33 20.87
N ASP A 31 8.82 3.87 20.50
CA ASP A 31 10.12 3.25 20.67
C ASP A 31 10.84 3.92 21.85
N SER A 32 11.06 3.16 22.92
CA SER A 32 11.75 3.67 24.13
C SER A 32 13.17 4.17 23.86
N ARG A 33 13.80 3.75 22.76
CA ARG A 33 15.15 4.18 22.35
C ARG A 33 15.17 5.58 21.71
N GLU A 34 14.00 6.08 21.29
CA GLU A 34 13.83 7.42 20.69
C GLU A 34 13.40 8.48 21.71
N VAL A 35 13.19 8.08 22.98
CA VAL A 35 12.76 8.98 24.04
C VAL A 35 13.81 10.08 24.26
N ARG A 36 13.31 11.32 24.37
CA ARG A 36 14.11 12.53 24.61
C ARG A 36 13.23 13.63 25.16
N PRO A 37 13.82 14.70 25.74
CA PRO A 37 13.03 15.87 26.18
C PRO A 37 12.10 16.43 25.09
N GLY A 38 10.89 16.78 25.48
CA GLY A 38 9.86 17.26 24.56
C GLY A 38 9.10 16.14 23.82
N CYS A 39 9.22 14.88 24.22
CA CYS A 39 8.45 13.80 23.62
C CYS A 39 7.27 13.33 24.49
N ILE A 40 6.31 12.68 23.82
CA ILE A 40 5.31 11.82 24.46
C ILE A 40 5.63 10.37 24.09
N PHE A 41 5.79 9.52 25.09
CA PHE A 41 5.97 8.09 24.89
C PHE A 41 4.62 7.37 24.97
N VAL A 42 4.31 6.54 23.97
CA VAL A 42 3.07 5.76 23.93
C VAL A 42 3.38 4.29 24.13
N ALA A 43 2.96 3.73 25.25
CA ALA A 43 3.14 2.32 25.56
C ALA A 43 2.10 1.47 24.79
N PHE A 44 2.58 0.43 24.13
CA PHE A 44 1.75 -0.60 23.51
C PHE A 44 1.98 -1.91 24.23
N PRO A 45 0.91 -2.66 24.57
CA PRO A 45 1.05 -4.02 25.07
C PRO A 45 1.57 -4.92 23.94
N GLY A 46 2.55 -5.76 24.23
CA GLY A 46 3.12 -6.68 23.26
C GLY A 46 3.39 -8.06 23.87
N GLU A 47 3.37 -9.10 23.04
CA GLU A 47 3.56 -10.48 23.50
C GLU A 47 4.98 -10.78 24.03
N LYS A 48 6.00 -10.11 23.50
CA LYS A 48 7.41 -10.32 23.88
C LYS A 48 7.96 -9.20 24.74
N PHE A 49 7.52 -7.97 24.51
CA PHE A 49 7.94 -6.78 25.24
C PHE A 49 6.71 -5.91 25.45
N ASP A 50 6.40 -5.58 26.69
CA ASP A 50 5.35 -4.64 27.03
C ASP A 50 5.93 -3.23 27.09
N GLY A 51 5.37 -2.30 26.32
CA GLY A 51 5.78 -0.90 26.33
C GLY A 51 5.62 -0.23 27.70
N HIS A 52 4.71 -0.74 28.53
CA HIS A 52 4.46 -0.22 29.87
C HIS A 52 5.67 -0.39 30.81
N ASP A 53 6.49 -1.42 30.60
CA ASP A 53 7.72 -1.66 31.38
C ASP A 53 8.77 -0.54 31.21
N PHE A 54 8.64 0.25 30.15
CA PHE A 54 9.56 1.35 29.84
C PHE A 54 9.04 2.73 30.24
N ALA A 55 7.78 2.84 30.75
CA ALA A 55 7.12 4.11 30.96
C ALA A 55 7.81 4.99 32.02
N ALA A 56 8.18 4.41 33.18
CA ALA A 56 8.90 5.15 34.22
C ALA A 56 10.26 5.65 33.71
N LYS A 57 11.01 4.79 33.04
CA LYS A 57 12.30 5.14 32.43
C LYS A 57 12.15 6.22 31.36
N ALA A 58 11.10 6.18 30.55
CA ALA A 58 10.82 7.21 29.56
C ALA A 58 10.67 8.60 30.18
N LEU A 59 10.01 8.71 31.34
CA LEU A 59 9.93 9.97 32.10
C LEU A 59 11.30 10.41 32.63
N GLU A 60 12.13 9.48 33.14
CA GLU A 60 13.50 9.77 33.57
C GLU A 60 14.38 10.27 32.42
N GLU A 61 14.16 9.77 31.21
CA GLU A 61 14.87 10.18 29.99
C GLU A 61 14.30 11.47 29.35
N GLY A 62 13.26 12.06 29.96
CA GLY A 62 12.74 13.37 29.59
C GLY A 62 11.45 13.38 28.81
N ALA A 63 10.71 12.28 28.73
CA ALA A 63 9.35 12.32 28.18
C ALA A 63 8.47 13.27 29.03
N GLU A 64 7.72 14.14 28.35
CA GLU A 64 6.81 15.07 29.01
C GLU A 64 5.60 14.33 29.60
N TYR A 65 5.08 13.37 28.88
CA TYR A 65 3.96 12.51 29.27
C TYR A 65 4.17 11.09 28.73
N VAL A 66 3.50 10.12 29.39
CA VAL A 66 3.40 8.74 28.92
C VAL A 66 1.94 8.35 28.73
N VAL A 67 1.60 7.73 27.60
CA VAL A 67 0.26 7.18 27.35
C VAL A 67 0.28 5.70 27.73
N LEU A 68 -0.66 5.31 28.60
CA LEU A 68 -0.71 4.00 29.25
C LEU A 68 -2.14 3.43 29.18
N ASN A 69 -2.26 2.10 29.06
CA ASN A 69 -3.55 1.43 29.15
C ASN A 69 -3.99 1.18 30.61
N HIS A 70 -3.06 1.18 31.55
CA HIS A 70 -3.29 1.01 32.99
C HIS A 70 -2.22 1.79 33.78
N PRO A 71 -2.44 2.10 35.06
CA PRO A 71 -1.42 2.71 35.92
C PRO A 71 -0.18 1.83 36.03
N VAL A 72 1.00 2.45 36.01
CA VAL A 72 2.32 1.80 36.13
C VAL A 72 3.02 2.34 37.35
N GLU A 73 3.66 1.46 38.15
CA GLU A 73 4.44 1.85 39.31
C GLU A 73 5.63 2.75 38.88
N GLY A 74 5.87 3.81 39.67
CA GLY A 74 6.92 4.79 39.34
C GLY A 74 6.52 5.87 38.35
N VAL A 75 5.28 5.83 37.81
CA VAL A 75 4.75 6.87 36.92
C VAL A 75 3.78 7.78 37.70
N PRO A 76 4.09 9.09 37.88
CA PRO A 76 3.20 10.04 38.54
C PRO A 76 1.88 10.25 37.75
N ALA A 77 0.76 10.36 38.47
CA ALA A 77 -0.56 10.49 37.83
C ALA A 77 -0.69 11.71 36.92
N GLU A 78 -0.01 12.82 37.25
CA GLU A 78 0.03 14.04 36.45
C GLU A 78 0.87 13.93 35.17
N LYS A 79 1.62 12.85 35.00
CA LYS A 79 2.39 12.53 33.78
C LYS A 79 1.79 11.36 33.00
N ALA A 80 0.84 10.63 33.60
CA ALA A 80 0.21 9.45 33.02
C ALA A 80 -1.09 9.80 32.30
N ILE A 81 -1.13 9.61 30.98
CA ILE A 81 -2.35 9.72 30.17
C ILE A 81 -2.95 8.31 30.09
N LEU A 82 -3.96 8.05 30.90
CA LEU A 82 -4.63 6.76 30.90
C LEU A 82 -5.66 6.68 29.77
N CYS A 83 -5.37 5.84 28.78
CA CYS A 83 -6.23 5.56 27.64
C CYS A 83 -6.32 4.04 27.44
N PRO A 84 -7.51 3.42 27.50
CA PRO A 84 -7.67 1.97 27.39
C PRO A 84 -7.12 1.38 26.08
N ASP A 85 -6.99 2.21 25.04
CA ASP A 85 -6.53 1.83 23.71
C ASP A 85 -5.46 2.81 23.20
N SER A 86 -4.21 2.33 23.13
CA SER A 86 -3.06 3.10 22.62
C SER A 86 -3.20 3.45 21.14
N TYR A 87 -3.89 2.61 20.34
CA TYR A 87 -4.18 2.94 18.93
C TYR A 87 -5.12 4.14 18.84
N HIS A 88 -6.17 4.16 19.67
CA HIS A 88 -7.05 5.31 19.76
C HIS A 88 -6.31 6.58 20.16
N ALA A 89 -5.42 6.51 21.14
CA ALA A 89 -4.62 7.65 21.57
C ALA A 89 -3.73 8.18 20.42
N MET A 90 -3.07 7.29 19.69
CA MET A 90 -2.28 7.66 18.49
C MET A 90 -3.13 8.35 17.43
N MET A 91 -4.34 7.81 17.16
CA MET A 91 -5.27 8.36 16.18
C MET A 91 -5.73 9.76 16.56
N VAL A 92 -6.09 10.00 17.84
CA VAL A 92 -6.50 11.32 18.34
C VAL A 92 -5.34 12.31 18.23
N MET A 93 -4.15 11.96 18.70
CA MET A 93 -2.97 12.83 18.59
C MET A 93 -2.63 13.14 17.13
N GLY A 94 -2.67 12.14 16.24
CA GLY A 94 -2.45 12.36 14.80
C GLY A 94 -3.47 13.30 14.17
N ALA A 95 -4.76 13.14 14.51
CA ALA A 95 -5.84 14.00 14.02
C ALA A 95 -5.70 15.45 14.57
N ASN A 96 -5.35 15.58 15.86
CA ASN A 96 -5.12 16.87 16.48
C ASN A 96 -3.92 17.61 15.86
N TYR A 97 -2.82 16.89 15.62
CA TYR A 97 -1.66 17.45 14.92
C TYR A 97 -2.02 17.86 13.49
N ARG A 98 -2.70 16.97 12.72
CA ARG A 98 -3.17 17.26 11.37
C ARG A 98 -4.03 18.52 11.32
N SER A 99 -4.81 18.81 12.35
CA SER A 99 -5.70 19.98 12.38
C SER A 99 -4.98 21.35 12.37
N GLN A 100 -3.67 21.37 12.63
CA GLN A 100 -2.85 22.58 12.58
C GLN A 100 -2.40 22.94 11.15
N TYR A 101 -2.54 22.00 10.20
CA TYR A 101 -2.07 22.13 8.82
C TYR A 101 -3.20 21.90 7.84
N HIS A 102 -3.09 22.51 6.66
CA HIS A 102 -4.13 22.45 5.62
C HIS A 102 -3.57 22.07 4.23
N PRO A 103 -2.74 21.00 4.13
CA PRO A 103 -2.31 20.54 2.82
C PRO A 103 -3.52 20.02 2.04
N LYS A 104 -3.48 20.10 0.71
CA LYS A 104 -4.41 19.35 -0.16
C LYS A 104 -4.11 17.88 -0.02
N MET A 105 -5.08 17.10 0.43
CA MET A 105 -4.84 15.71 0.83
C MET A 105 -5.62 14.70 0.00
N VAL A 106 -4.93 13.66 -0.47
CA VAL A 106 -5.52 12.52 -1.17
C VAL A 106 -5.50 11.29 -0.26
N GLY A 107 -6.68 10.71 0.00
CA GLY A 107 -6.82 9.40 0.65
C GLY A 107 -6.88 8.29 -0.40
N VAL A 108 -6.11 7.20 -0.22
CA VAL A 108 -6.05 6.08 -1.16
C VAL A 108 -6.36 4.78 -0.46
N THR A 109 -7.40 4.08 -0.92
CA THR A 109 -7.71 2.71 -0.49
C THR A 109 -8.02 1.80 -1.68
N GLY A 110 -8.28 0.52 -1.42
CA GLY A 110 -8.58 -0.50 -2.42
C GLY A 110 -8.09 -1.88 -2.02
N SER A 111 -8.49 -2.92 -2.71
CA SER A 111 -8.01 -4.28 -2.43
C SER A 111 -6.59 -4.48 -2.96
N VAL A 112 -6.31 -4.00 -4.17
CA VAL A 112 -5.01 -4.05 -4.86
C VAL A 112 -4.68 -2.65 -5.39
N GLY A 113 -3.41 -2.34 -5.61
CA GLY A 113 -2.97 -1.10 -6.25
C GLY A 113 -2.76 0.10 -5.32
N LYS A 114 -3.19 0.06 -4.06
CA LYS A 114 -3.08 1.19 -3.10
C LYS A 114 -1.71 1.85 -3.09
N THR A 115 -0.67 1.08 -2.83
CA THR A 115 0.70 1.61 -2.68
C THR A 115 1.23 2.17 -3.99
N THR A 116 0.98 1.50 -5.12
CA THR A 116 1.39 2.00 -6.44
C THR A 116 0.63 3.27 -6.79
N THR A 117 -0.69 3.32 -6.58
CA THR A 117 -1.51 4.52 -6.79
C THR A 117 -1.04 5.67 -5.89
N LYS A 118 -0.76 5.42 -4.60
CA LYS A 118 -0.17 6.41 -3.70
C LYS A 118 1.16 6.97 -4.25
N GLN A 119 2.05 6.10 -4.72
CA GLN A 119 3.33 6.53 -5.27
C GLN A 119 3.17 7.33 -6.56
N MET A 120 2.26 6.91 -7.45
CA MET A 120 1.94 7.64 -8.68
C MET A 120 1.28 8.99 -8.37
N THR A 121 0.37 9.04 -7.40
CA THR A 121 -0.24 10.29 -6.94
C THR A 121 0.79 11.23 -6.34
N TYR A 122 1.72 10.70 -5.53
CA TYR A 122 2.84 11.48 -5.02
C TYR A 122 3.70 12.05 -6.17
N ALA A 123 4.09 11.23 -7.14
CA ALA A 123 4.88 11.67 -8.27
C ALA A 123 4.14 12.73 -9.11
N ALA A 124 2.82 12.59 -9.28
CA ALA A 124 1.96 13.53 -9.96
C ALA A 124 1.90 14.90 -9.27
N LEU A 125 1.93 14.92 -7.92
CA LEU A 125 1.79 16.14 -7.11
C LEU A 125 3.14 16.82 -6.78
N ALA A 126 4.23 16.05 -6.70
CA ALA A 126 5.54 16.52 -6.25
C ALA A 126 6.13 17.67 -7.11
N GLY A 127 5.66 17.85 -8.35
CA GLY A 127 6.04 18.94 -9.21
C GLY A 127 5.31 20.27 -8.94
N PHE A 128 4.29 20.26 -8.06
CA PHE A 128 3.44 21.41 -7.78
C PHE A 128 3.69 22.01 -6.40
N GLY A 129 4.35 21.28 -5.48
CA GLY A 129 4.68 21.79 -4.14
C GLY A 129 5.23 20.69 -3.23
N GLU A 130 5.60 21.09 -2.02
CA GLU A 130 6.11 20.17 -1.01
C GLU A 130 5.06 19.10 -0.69
N THR A 131 5.40 17.85 -0.99
CA THR A 131 4.47 16.74 -0.93
C THR A 131 4.98 15.64 -0.01
N ILE A 132 4.15 15.20 0.94
CA ILE A 132 4.43 14.00 1.75
C ILE A 132 3.53 12.84 1.36
N LYS A 133 3.93 11.64 1.72
CA LYS A 133 3.14 10.42 1.52
C LYS A 133 3.31 9.44 2.67
N THR A 134 2.39 8.49 2.79
CA THR A 134 2.56 7.33 3.67
C THR A 134 3.81 6.55 3.27
N GLU A 135 4.73 6.35 4.22
CA GLU A 135 5.92 5.55 4.01
C GLU A 135 5.65 4.05 4.23
N GLY A 136 6.30 3.21 3.42
CA GLY A 136 6.18 1.77 3.53
C GLY A 136 4.73 1.29 3.57
N ASN A 137 4.38 0.58 4.65
CA ASN A 137 3.04 0.08 4.95
C ASN A 137 2.41 0.76 6.19
N GLN A 138 2.78 2.00 6.50
CA GLN A 138 2.23 2.79 7.61
C GLN A 138 0.80 3.28 7.32
N ASN A 139 -0.08 2.36 6.92
CA ASN A 139 -1.42 2.64 6.41
C ASN A 139 -2.55 2.20 7.35
N ASN A 140 -2.23 1.88 8.60
CA ASN A 140 -3.15 1.48 9.66
C ASN A 140 -3.21 2.49 10.81
N GLU A 141 -3.97 2.21 11.86
CA GLU A 141 -4.19 3.06 13.01
C GLU A 141 -2.94 3.39 13.86
N LEU A 142 -1.83 2.69 13.64
CA LEU A 142 -0.53 3.02 14.22
C LEU A 142 0.34 3.83 13.26
N GLY A 143 0.38 3.43 11.99
CA GLY A 143 1.28 4.00 11.00
C GLY A 143 0.79 5.33 10.42
N MET A 144 -0.51 5.45 10.15
CA MET A 144 -1.04 6.67 9.56
C MET A 144 -0.90 7.90 10.49
N PRO A 145 -1.15 7.85 11.81
CA PRO A 145 -0.88 8.98 12.69
C PRO A 145 0.57 9.47 12.61
N ARG A 146 1.53 8.55 12.50
CA ARG A 146 2.95 8.91 12.31
C ARG A 146 3.17 9.67 11.00
N THR A 147 2.46 9.29 9.93
CA THR A 147 2.50 10.03 8.67
C THR A 147 1.91 11.43 8.85
N LEU A 148 0.75 11.56 9.52
CA LEU A 148 0.14 12.87 9.79
C LEU A 148 1.04 13.78 10.64
N MET A 149 1.77 13.22 11.60
CA MET A 149 2.72 13.96 12.43
C MET A 149 4.00 14.42 11.67
N ARG A 150 4.16 14.04 10.41
CA ARG A 150 5.22 14.56 9.52
C ARG A 150 4.79 15.78 8.72
N LEU A 151 3.54 16.22 8.83
CA LEU A 151 3.09 17.47 8.23
C LEU A 151 3.88 18.62 8.83
N GLU A 152 4.24 19.56 7.97
CA GLU A 152 4.96 20.78 8.30
C GLU A 152 4.23 21.97 7.68
N SER A 153 4.55 23.16 8.12
CA SER A 153 3.96 24.41 7.60
C SER A 153 4.23 24.63 6.11
N SER A 154 5.29 24.00 5.57
CA SER A 154 5.64 24.02 4.15
C SER A 154 4.90 22.96 3.33
N THR A 155 4.24 21.97 3.96
CA THR A 155 3.57 20.87 3.25
C THR A 155 2.34 21.39 2.51
N GLU A 156 2.36 21.31 1.18
CA GLU A 156 1.26 21.72 0.32
C GLU A 156 0.34 20.54 -0.07
N TYR A 157 0.92 19.33 -0.20
CA TYR A 157 0.19 18.13 -0.59
C TYR A 157 0.52 16.96 0.33
N ALA A 158 -0.47 16.06 0.52
CA ALA A 158 -0.25 14.83 1.26
C ALA A 158 -1.01 13.66 0.61
N VAL A 159 -0.38 12.50 0.49
CA VAL A 159 -1.00 11.29 -0.06
C VAL A 159 -1.01 10.20 1.00
N ILE A 160 -2.19 9.90 1.52
CA ILE A 160 -2.39 9.01 2.67
C ILE A 160 -2.99 7.67 2.21
N GLU A 161 -2.20 6.61 2.33
CA GLU A 161 -2.67 5.25 2.09
C GLU A 161 -3.46 4.76 3.31
N MET A 162 -4.65 4.19 3.07
CA MET A 162 -5.54 3.66 4.10
C MET A 162 -5.78 2.17 3.85
N GLY A 163 -5.20 1.35 4.72
CA GLY A 163 -5.38 -0.10 4.76
C GLY A 163 -6.44 -0.51 5.75
N MET A 164 -6.98 -1.72 5.59
CA MET A 164 -7.90 -2.32 6.55
C MET A 164 -7.83 -3.84 6.53
N SER A 165 -8.20 -4.45 7.65
CA SER A 165 -8.53 -5.87 7.81
C SER A 165 -9.98 -6.07 8.25
N HIS A 166 -10.59 -5.08 8.90
CA HIS A 166 -11.96 -5.12 9.42
C HIS A 166 -12.75 -3.88 9.03
N ALA A 167 -14.07 -3.96 9.08
CA ALA A 167 -14.95 -2.81 8.91
C ALA A 167 -14.74 -1.78 10.05
N GLY A 168 -14.91 -0.49 9.73
CA GLY A 168 -14.72 0.63 10.64
C GLY A 168 -13.27 1.16 10.70
N GLU A 169 -12.28 0.42 10.20
CA GLU A 169 -10.89 0.89 10.22
C GLU A 169 -10.69 2.07 9.25
N ILE A 170 -11.20 1.97 8.02
CA ILE A 170 -11.12 3.07 7.05
C ILE A 170 -11.88 4.30 7.54
N ASP A 171 -13.03 4.13 8.21
CA ASP A 171 -13.78 5.25 8.81
C ASP A 171 -12.90 6.06 9.77
N ARG A 172 -12.23 5.38 10.71
CA ARG A 172 -11.36 6.03 11.69
C ARG A 172 -10.17 6.73 11.02
N LEU A 173 -9.54 6.06 10.06
CA LEU A 173 -8.42 6.63 9.29
C LEU A 173 -8.86 7.87 8.50
N ALA A 174 -9.99 7.80 7.79
CA ALA A 174 -10.50 8.87 6.96
C ALA A 174 -10.90 10.11 7.79
N ARG A 175 -11.59 9.90 8.93
CA ARG A 175 -11.95 11.00 9.84
C ARG A 175 -10.74 11.69 10.47
N ALA A 176 -9.66 10.95 10.72
CA ALA A 176 -8.42 11.54 11.23
C ALA A 176 -7.64 12.31 10.15
N ALA A 177 -7.53 11.74 8.96
CA ALA A 177 -6.80 12.35 7.84
C ALA A 177 -7.59 13.50 7.21
N ARG A 178 -8.90 13.38 7.06
CA ARG A 178 -9.80 14.35 6.38
C ARG A 178 -9.27 14.72 5.00
N PRO A 179 -9.24 13.76 4.04
CA PRO A 179 -8.75 14.03 2.70
C PRO A 179 -9.72 14.93 1.91
N ASP A 180 -9.19 15.68 0.93
CA ASP A 180 -9.96 16.50 -0.01
C ASP A 180 -10.44 15.68 -1.20
N VAL A 181 -9.71 14.59 -1.54
CA VAL A 181 -10.05 13.63 -2.61
C VAL A 181 -9.87 12.22 -2.08
N GLY A 182 -10.83 11.33 -2.38
CA GLY A 182 -10.72 9.91 -2.11
C GLY A 182 -10.46 9.09 -3.37
N ILE A 183 -9.64 8.04 -3.28
CA ILE A 183 -9.44 7.05 -4.34
C ILE A 183 -9.79 5.66 -3.82
N ILE A 184 -10.61 4.92 -4.57
CA ILE A 184 -10.81 3.47 -4.37
C ILE A 184 -10.37 2.76 -5.64
N THR A 185 -9.26 2.04 -5.60
CA THR A 185 -8.64 1.45 -6.79
C THR A 185 -9.45 0.30 -7.37
N CYS A 186 -9.87 -0.65 -6.54
CA CYS A 186 -10.72 -1.79 -6.90
C CYS A 186 -11.24 -2.56 -5.69
N ILE A 187 -12.22 -3.42 -5.91
CA ILE A 187 -12.79 -4.35 -4.94
C ILE A 187 -12.43 -5.78 -5.32
N GLY A 188 -11.40 -6.33 -4.71
CA GLY A 188 -10.98 -7.71 -4.85
C GLY A 188 -11.37 -8.56 -3.64
N VAL A 189 -10.68 -9.70 -3.49
CA VAL A 189 -10.94 -10.67 -2.41
C VAL A 189 -9.99 -10.55 -1.21
N SER A 190 -9.16 -9.51 -1.15
CA SER A 190 -8.28 -9.27 0.01
C SER A 190 -9.11 -9.08 1.28
N HIS A 191 -8.71 -9.77 2.37
CA HIS A 191 -9.39 -9.76 3.67
C HIS A 191 -10.83 -10.32 3.66
N ILE A 192 -11.20 -11.10 2.63
CA ILE A 192 -12.54 -11.70 2.52
C ILE A 192 -12.83 -12.65 3.69
N GLY A 193 -11.79 -13.30 4.25
CA GLY A 193 -11.93 -14.15 5.45
C GLY A 193 -12.49 -13.38 6.67
N ASN A 194 -12.19 -12.08 6.79
CA ASN A 194 -12.66 -11.24 7.90
C ASN A 194 -14.00 -10.54 7.58
N LEU A 195 -14.24 -10.23 6.32
CA LEU A 195 -15.39 -9.42 5.87
C LEU A 195 -16.52 -10.24 5.25
N GLY A 196 -16.25 -11.49 4.89
CA GLY A 196 -17.24 -12.46 4.42
C GLY A 196 -17.60 -12.35 2.94
N SER A 197 -17.67 -11.15 2.34
CA SER A 197 -18.03 -10.97 0.93
C SER A 197 -17.38 -9.74 0.29
N GLN A 198 -17.34 -9.68 -1.05
CA GLN A 198 -16.84 -8.51 -1.78
C GLN A 198 -17.75 -7.29 -1.61
N GLU A 199 -19.06 -7.49 -1.43
CA GLU A 199 -20.00 -6.42 -1.10
C GLU A 199 -19.64 -5.76 0.24
N ASN A 200 -19.28 -6.55 1.25
CA ASN A 200 -18.83 -6.02 2.54
C ASN A 200 -17.46 -5.33 2.43
N ILE A 201 -16.55 -5.87 1.61
CA ILE A 201 -15.26 -5.23 1.29
C ILE A 201 -15.52 -3.86 0.64
N CYS A 202 -16.46 -3.78 -0.32
CA CYS A 202 -16.85 -2.54 -0.96
C CYS A 202 -17.39 -1.52 0.06
N LYS A 203 -18.32 -1.95 0.95
CA LYS A 203 -18.86 -1.09 2.00
C LYS A 203 -17.77 -0.56 2.92
N ALA A 204 -16.85 -1.42 3.37
CA ALA A 204 -15.75 -1.02 4.24
C ALA A 204 -14.79 -0.04 3.56
N LYS A 205 -14.53 -0.18 2.25
CA LYS A 205 -13.70 0.80 1.52
C LYS A 205 -14.41 2.12 1.27
N LEU A 206 -15.73 2.10 1.10
CA LEU A 206 -16.54 3.32 0.98
C LEU A 206 -16.58 4.14 2.28
N GLU A 207 -16.14 3.59 3.42
CA GLU A 207 -15.93 4.35 4.65
C GLU A 207 -14.97 5.54 4.48
N ILE A 208 -14.12 5.53 3.45
CA ILE A 208 -13.25 6.68 3.12
C ILE A 208 -14.07 7.96 2.91
N CYS A 209 -15.31 7.84 2.43
CA CYS A 209 -16.21 8.96 2.24
C CYS A 209 -16.53 9.72 3.53
N ASN A 210 -16.46 9.05 4.69
CA ASN A 210 -16.76 9.68 5.99
C ASN A 210 -15.74 10.75 6.41
N GLY A 211 -14.56 10.78 5.78
CA GLY A 211 -13.56 11.82 5.97
C GLY A 211 -13.59 12.91 4.91
N LEU A 212 -14.35 12.74 3.83
CA LEU A 212 -14.42 13.68 2.71
C LEU A 212 -15.41 14.81 2.99
N PRO A 213 -15.09 16.06 2.64
CA PRO A 213 -16.03 17.19 2.77
C PRO A 213 -17.16 17.13 1.73
N GLU A 214 -18.16 17.96 1.91
CA GLU A 214 -19.28 18.11 0.97
C GLU A 214 -18.79 18.50 -0.44
N GLY A 215 -19.23 17.74 -1.43
CA GLY A 215 -18.87 17.95 -2.84
C GLY A 215 -17.47 17.43 -3.22
N ALA A 216 -16.78 16.74 -2.32
CA ALA A 216 -15.44 16.21 -2.60
C ALA A 216 -15.44 15.14 -3.71
N PRO A 217 -14.41 15.13 -4.58
CA PRO A 217 -14.24 14.09 -5.58
C PRO A 217 -13.92 12.73 -4.95
N LEU A 218 -14.62 11.69 -5.42
CA LEU A 218 -14.34 10.29 -5.13
C LEU A 218 -13.96 9.58 -6.43
N VAL A 219 -12.69 9.28 -6.59
CA VAL A 219 -12.13 8.64 -7.78
C VAL A 219 -12.36 7.12 -7.70
N LEU A 220 -13.03 6.56 -8.69
CA LEU A 220 -13.54 5.19 -8.72
C LEU A 220 -13.24 4.51 -10.05
N ASN A 221 -12.91 3.21 -9.96
CA ASN A 221 -12.69 2.36 -11.12
C ASN A 221 -14.03 1.94 -11.73
N TYR A 222 -14.32 2.40 -12.95
CA TYR A 222 -15.55 2.06 -13.68
C TYR A 222 -15.58 0.59 -14.16
N ASP A 223 -14.40 -0.02 -14.33
CA ASP A 223 -14.31 -1.43 -14.72
C ASP A 223 -14.66 -2.39 -13.56
N ASP A 224 -14.75 -1.86 -12.33
CA ASP A 224 -15.12 -2.63 -11.13
C ASP A 224 -16.64 -2.69 -10.94
N LYS A 225 -17.21 -3.89 -11.09
CA LYS A 225 -18.65 -4.10 -10.98
C LYS A 225 -19.25 -3.77 -9.61
N PHE A 226 -18.46 -3.93 -8.52
CA PHE A 226 -18.93 -3.65 -7.16
C PHE A 226 -18.96 -2.15 -6.90
N LEU A 227 -17.96 -1.40 -7.38
CA LEU A 227 -17.97 0.06 -7.30
C LEU A 227 -19.10 0.67 -8.12
N ARG A 228 -19.33 0.18 -9.35
CA ARG A 228 -20.46 0.65 -10.19
C ARG A 228 -21.83 0.39 -9.57
N ALA A 229 -21.99 -0.76 -8.90
CA ALA A 229 -23.25 -1.12 -8.26
C ALA A 229 -23.44 -0.48 -6.88
N ALA A 230 -22.39 0.14 -6.32
CA ALA A 230 -22.43 0.69 -4.96
C ALA A 230 -23.32 1.93 -4.88
N LYS A 231 -24.09 2.04 -3.80
CA LYS A 231 -24.80 3.27 -3.47
C LYS A 231 -23.82 4.24 -2.79
N LEU A 232 -23.40 5.24 -3.54
CA LEU A 232 -22.47 6.26 -3.04
C LEU A 232 -23.19 7.25 -2.10
N PRO A 233 -22.50 7.78 -1.07
CA PRO A 233 -23.03 8.87 -0.24
C PRO A 233 -23.29 10.11 -1.07
N ALA A 234 -24.38 10.83 -0.76
CA ALA A 234 -24.83 11.99 -1.55
C ALA A 234 -23.87 13.19 -1.49
N HIS A 235 -23.02 13.26 -0.46
CA HIS A 235 -22.09 14.37 -0.26
C HIS A 235 -20.79 14.27 -1.08
N VAL A 236 -20.54 13.14 -1.77
CA VAL A 236 -19.36 12.99 -2.63
C VAL A 236 -19.73 13.06 -4.11
N LYS A 237 -18.77 13.50 -4.94
CA LYS A 237 -18.90 13.52 -6.41
C LYS A 237 -18.06 12.40 -7.00
N PRO A 238 -18.66 11.36 -7.62
CA PRO A 238 -17.89 10.33 -8.28
C PRO A 238 -17.13 10.89 -9.47
N VAL A 239 -15.88 10.45 -9.62
CA VAL A 239 -15.03 10.66 -10.80
C VAL A 239 -14.58 9.28 -11.26
N TRP A 240 -15.07 8.86 -12.42
CA TRP A 240 -14.87 7.52 -12.93
C TRP A 240 -13.69 7.44 -13.89
N PHE A 241 -12.82 6.43 -13.69
CA PHE A 241 -11.80 6.10 -14.66
C PHE A 241 -11.97 4.67 -15.20
N SER A 242 -11.57 4.43 -16.45
CA SER A 242 -11.68 3.12 -17.11
C SER A 242 -10.49 2.82 -18.04
N LEU A 243 -10.20 1.53 -18.23
CA LEU A 243 -9.28 1.04 -19.25
C LEU A 243 -9.99 0.65 -20.58
N ALA A 244 -11.31 0.64 -20.60
CA ALA A 244 -12.07 0.07 -21.72
C ALA A 244 -13.36 0.83 -22.09
N ASP A 245 -13.94 1.61 -21.17
CA ASP A 245 -15.23 2.25 -21.37
C ASP A 245 -15.07 3.77 -21.49
N GLU A 246 -15.38 4.30 -22.67
CA GLU A 246 -15.32 5.73 -23.01
C GLU A 246 -16.41 6.59 -22.31
N ASN A 247 -17.36 5.95 -21.62
CA ASN A 247 -18.34 6.67 -20.82
C ASN A 247 -17.80 7.06 -19.43
N ALA A 248 -16.62 6.61 -19.04
CA ALA A 248 -15.94 7.09 -17.83
C ALA A 248 -15.45 8.53 -18.05
N ASP A 249 -15.34 9.31 -16.96
CA ASP A 249 -14.86 10.70 -17.01
C ASP A 249 -13.44 10.78 -17.57
N VAL A 250 -12.61 9.76 -17.26
CA VAL A 250 -11.24 9.61 -17.76
C VAL A 250 -11.03 8.18 -18.24
N CYS A 251 -10.57 7.99 -19.47
CA CYS A 251 -10.27 6.65 -19.98
C CYS A 251 -8.88 6.53 -20.61
N ALA A 252 -8.36 5.31 -20.70
CA ALA A 252 -7.13 4.99 -21.41
C ALA A 252 -7.42 4.20 -22.67
N LEU A 253 -6.99 4.76 -23.81
CA LEU A 253 -7.11 4.17 -25.12
C LEU A 253 -5.73 3.78 -25.66
N SER A 254 -5.69 2.89 -26.67
CA SER A 254 -4.45 2.51 -27.35
C SER A 254 -3.31 2.10 -26.42
N ILE A 255 -3.66 1.34 -25.36
CA ILE A 255 -2.68 0.89 -24.35
C ILE A 255 -1.67 -0.06 -24.99
N ARG A 256 -0.37 0.25 -24.86
CA ARG A 256 0.74 -0.55 -25.39
C ARG A 256 1.78 -0.77 -24.31
N GLN A 257 2.38 -1.96 -24.32
CA GLN A 257 3.57 -2.24 -23.52
C GLN A 257 4.81 -1.81 -24.32
N GLU A 258 5.64 -1.03 -23.66
CA GLU A 258 6.95 -0.61 -24.15
C GLU A 258 8.06 -1.45 -23.47
N GLU A 259 9.31 -1.23 -23.82
CA GLU A 259 10.45 -1.95 -23.23
C GLU A 259 10.58 -1.68 -21.72
N ASP A 260 10.33 -0.44 -21.29
CA ASP A 260 10.55 0.05 -19.93
C ASP A 260 9.26 0.58 -19.24
N GLY A 261 8.09 0.25 -19.77
CA GLY A 261 6.84 0.71 -19.17
C GLY A 261 5.61 0.53 -20.03
N MET A 262 4.63 1.41 -19.84
CA MET A 262 3.38 1.45 -20.61
C MET A 262 3.22 2.81 -21.29
N SER A 263 2.70 2.81 -22.52
CA SER A 263 2.20 4.01 -23.21
C SER A 263 0.71 3.88 -23.51
N PHE A 264 -0.02 4.98 -23.44
CA PHE A 264 -1.45 5.01 -23.72
C PHE A 264 -1.90 6.43 -24.07
N VAL A 265 -3.08 6.53 -24.69
CA VAL A 265 -3.78 7.78 -24.90
C VAL A 265 -4.76 7.95 -23.74
N LEU A 266 -4.59 8.98 -22.94
CA LEU A 266 -5.51 9.39 -21.88
C LEU A 266 -6.50 10.37 -22.49
N GLU A 267 -7.79 10.09 -22.35
CA GLU A 267 -8.89 10.99 -22.70
C GLU A 267 -9.63 11.39 -21.43
N ASP A 268 -9.61 12.67 -21.11
CA ASP A 268 -10.39 13.30 -20.03
C ASP A 268 -11.46 14.16 -20.65
N GLN A 269 -12.72 13.90 -20.31
CA GLN A 269 -13.89 14.62 -20.89
C GLN A 269 -13.86 16.13 -20.58
N GLU A 270 -13.19 16.56 -19.51
CA GLU A 270 -13.08 17.97 -19.12
C GLU A 270 -11.79 18.63 -19.67
N GLU A 271 -10.66 17.90 -19.66
CA GLU A 271 -9.32 18.46 -19.90
C GLU A 271 -8.75 18.13 -21.30
N GLY A 272 -9.37 17.17 -22.01
CA GLY A 272 -8.99 16.77 -23.38
C GLY A 272 -8.10 15.52 -23.42
N THR A 273 -7.34 15.39 -24.52
CA THR A 273 -6.60 14.16 -24.86
C THR A 273 -5.10 14.35 -24.72
N PHE A 274 -4.44 13.36 -24.13
CA PHE A 274 -2.99 13.38 -23.86
C PHE A 274 -2.33 12.04 -24.19
N VAL A 275 -1.10 12.06 -24.64
CA VAL A 275 -0.25 10.85 -24.71
C VAL A 275 0.54 10.72 -23.41
N VAL A 276 0.39 9.58 -22.75
CA VAL A 276 1.00 9.32 -21.45
C VAL A 276 1.96 8.13 -21.57
N LYS A 277 3.13 8.26 -20.93
CA LYS A 277 4.07 7.16 -20.70
C LYS A 277 4.35 7.04 -19.21
N ILE A 278 4.33 5.82 -18.70
CA ILE A 278 4.66 5.53 -17.30
C ILE A 278 5.74 4.43 -17.23
N PRO A 279 6.76 4.56 -16.38
CA PRO A 279 7.80 3.56 -16.19
C PRO A 279 7.32 2.42 -15.27
N ALA A 280 6.18 1.81 -15.61
CA ALA A 280 5.57 0.71 -14.87
C ALA A 280 4.85 -0.23 -15.82
N MET A 281 5.06 -1.54 -15.66
CA MET A 281 4.55 -2.57 -16.54
C MET A 281 3.10 -2.97 -16.20
N GLY A 282 2.35 -3.37 -17.24
CA GLY A 282 1.02 -3.99 -17.10
C GLY A 282 -0.14 -3.00 -17.01
N LYS A 283 -1.28 -3.40 -17.58
CA LYS A 283 -2.51 -2.59 -17.67
C LYS A 283 -3.03 -2.12 -16.33
N HIS A 284 -2.84 -2.91 -15.26
CA HIS A 284 -3.24 -2.50 -13.91
C HIS A 284 -2.49 -1.26 -13.42
N ASN A 285 -1.25 -1.01 -13.89
CA ASN A 285 -0.53 0.22 -13.59
C ASN A 285 -1.02 1.41 -14.42
N VAL A 286 -1.58 1.17 -15.60
CA VAL A 286 -2.32 2.20 -16.35
C VAL A 286 -3.55 2.63 -15.54
N ALA A 287 -4.33 1.70 -14.97
CA ALA A 287 -5.46 2.02 -14.08
C ALA A 287 -5.02 2.82 -12.85
N ASN A 288 -3.90 2.44 -12.21
CA ASN A 288 -3.33 3.18 -11.07
C ASN A 288 -2.93 4.61 -11.47
N ALA A 289 -2.37 4.78 -12.69
CA ALA A 289 -1.99 6.09 -13.23
C ALA A 289 -3.21 6.97 -13.54
N LEU A 290 -4.30 6.39 -14.12
CA LEU A 290 -5.55 7.12 -14.31
C LEU A 290 -6.14 7.59 -12.98
N ALA A 291 -6.16 6.74 -11.96
CA ALA A 291 -6.63 7.11 -10.62
C ALA A 291 -5.81 8.27 -10.03
N ALA A 292 -4.48 8.21 -10.16
CA ALA A 292 -3.59 9.28 -9.70
C ALA A 292 -3.78 10.58 -10.49
N TYR A 293 -3.95 10.49 -11.80
CA TYR A 293 -4.26 11.62 -12.67
C TYR A 293 -5.58 12.30 -12.26
N CYS A 294 -6.65 11.53 -12.14
CA CYS A 294 -7.95 12.04 -11.69
C CYS A 294 -7.84 12.79 -10.36
N ALA A 295 -7.15 12.21 -9.38
CA ALA A 295 -7.03 12.84 -8.07
C ALA A 295 -6.26 14.16 -8.14
N ALA A 296 -5.14 14.21 -8.85
CA ALA A 296 -4.31 15.40 -8.96
C ALA A 296 -5.01 16.54 -9.74
N THR A 297 -5.67 16.22 -10.87
CA THR A 297 -6.41 17.22 -11.65
C THR A 297 -7.61 17.76 -10.88
N ARG A 298 -8.33 16.92 -10.12
CA ARG A 298 -9.46 17.35 -9.27
C ARG A 298 -9.01 18.14 -8.02
N LEU A 299 -7.71 18.15 -7.69
CA LEU A 299 -7.11 19.13 -6.76
C LEU A 299 -6.72 20.44 -7.43
N GLY A 300 -6.92 20.57 -8.74
CA GLY A 300 -6.62 21.76 -9.52
C GLY A 300 -5.20 21.81 -10.09
N CYS A 301 -4.50 20.68 -10.16
CA CYS A 301 -3.18 20.61 -10.80
C CYS A 301 -3.33 20.56 -12.33
N ASP A 302 -2.45 21.26 -13.05
CA ASP A 302 -2.41 21.25 -14.52
C ASP A 302 -2.17 19.84 -15.08
N PRO A 303 -3.00 19.34 -16.02
CA PRO A 303 -2.89 17.99 -16.57
C PRO A 303 -1.51 17.64 -17.13
N ARG A 304 -0.83 18.56 -17.81
CA ARG A 304 0.49 18.31 -18.39
C ARG A 304 1.57 18.16 -17.34
N GLY A 305 1.47 18.96 -16.26
CA GLY A 305 2.34 18.85 -15.09
C GLY A 305 2.15 17.51 -14.38
N VAL A 306 0.89 17.08 -14.21
CA VAL A 306 0.52 15.76 -13.64
C VAL A 306 1.12 14.62 -14.48
N ILE A 307 0.96 14.64 -15.81
CA ILE A 307 1.48 13.63 -16.72
C ILE A 307 3.02 13.59 -16.66
N LYS A 308 3.68 14.74 -16.60
CA LYS A 308 5.14 14.82 -16.40
C LYS A 308 5.56 14.16 -15.09
N GLY A 309 4.80 14.38 -14.00
CA GLY A 309 5.03 13.70 -12.72
C GLY A 309 4.89 12.18 -12.84
N LEU A 310 3.83 11.70 -13.48
CA LEU A 310 3.61 10.27 -13.72
C LEU A 310 4.73 9.62 -14.56
N SER A 311 5.29 10.35 -15.52
CA SER A 311 6.42 9.86 -16.33
C SER A 311 7.73 9.76 -15.53
N ASN A 312 7.83 10.44 -14.40
CA ASN A 312 8.96 10.38 -13.47
C ASN A 312 8.68 9.48 -12.26
N PHE A 313 7.61 8.66 -12.33
CA PHE A 313 7.27 7.73 -11.27
C PHE A 313 8.40 6.73 -11.04
N GLU A 314 8.77 6.54 -9.78
CA GLU A 314 9.72 5.52 -9.38
C GLU A 314 9.02 4.41 -8.59
N GLN A 315 9.22 3.18 -9.04
CA GLN A 315 8.71 2.00 -8.34
C GLN A 315 9.45 1.83 -7.01
N THR A 316 8.71 1.69 -5.92
CA THR A 316 9.32 1.53 -4.59
C THR A 316 9.07 0.13 -4.03
N GLY A 317 10.04 -0.38 -3.28
CA GLY A 317 9.97 -1.71 -2.69
C GLY A 317 10.10 -2.83 -3.73
N ARG A 318 9.63 -4.04 -3.38
CA ARG A 318 9.64 -5.23 -4.25
C ARG A 318 8.24 -5.45 -4.86
N ARG A 319 7.76 -4.44 -5.59
CA ARG A 319 6.48 -4.44 -6.31
C ARG A 319 6.74 -4.25 -7.79
N GLN A 320 6.89 -5.36 -8.53
CA GLN A 320 7.27 -5.39 -9.95
C GLN A 320 8.58 -4.63 -10.24
N LYS A 321 9.53 -4.69 -9.30
CA LYS A 321 10.86 -4.12 -9.52
C LYS A 321 11.59 -4.96 -10.56
N VAL A 322 11.95 -4.36 -11.68
CA VAL A 322 12.75 -5.02 -12.72
C VAL A 322 14.23 -4.91 -12.37
N VAL A 323 14.91 -6.04 -12.33
CA VAL A 323 16.35 -6.16 -12.07
C VAL A 323 16.98 -6.96 -13.20
N HIS A 324 17.99 -6.40 -13.83
CA HIS A 324 18.79 -7.12 -14.81
C HIS A 324 20.04 -7.67 -14.12
N SER A 325 20.20 -8.97 -14.14
CA SER A 325 21.33 -9.66 -13.51
C SER A 325 21.86 -10.73 -14.44
N LYS A 326 23.12 -10.60 -14.85
CA LYS A 326 23.86 -11.60 -15.69
C LYS A 326 23.06 -12.09 -16.89
N GLY A 327 22.42 -11.17 -17.61
CA GLY A 327 21.61 -11.44 -18.79
C GLY A 327 20.21 -11.97 -18.54
N VAL A 328 19.79 -12.13 -17.28
CA VAL A 328 18.44 -12.54 -16.88
C VAL A 328 17.67 -11.31 -16.38
N THR A 329 16.40 -11.20 -16.78
CA THR A 329 15.51 -10.16 -16.25
C THR A 329 14.67 -10.74 -15.11
N VAL A 330 14.82 -10.22 -13.91
CA VAL A 330 14.06 -10.63 -12.71
C VAL A 330 13.02 -9.56 -12.37
N ILE A 331 11.77 -9.97 -12.29
CA ILE A 331 10.65 -9.12 -11.83
C ILE A 331 10.34 -9.48 -10.38
N GLU A 332 10.87 -8.66 -9.46
CA GLU A 332 10.66 -8.81 -8.02
C GLU A 332 9.29 -8.23 -7.65
N ASP A 333 8.30 -9.09 -7.44
CA ASP A 333 6.95 -8.73 -6.99
C ASP A 333 6.54 -9.49 -5.72
N CYS A 334 7.48 -9.63 -4.78
CA CYS A 334 7.34 -10.45 -3.58
C CYS A 334 7.04 -9.66 -2.29
N TYR A 335 6.51 -8.44 -2.41
CA TYR A 335 6.08 -7.69 -1.22
C TYR A 335 4.79 -8.27 -0.61
N ASN A 336 3.79 -8.58 -1.42
CA ASN A 336 2.55 -9.24 -1.00
C ASN A 336 1.85 -9.91 -2.19
N ALA A 337 0.97 -10.87 -1.90
CA ALA A 337 0.19 -11.57 -2.91
C ALA A 337 -1.24 -11.84 -2.43
N ASN A 338 -2.16 -11.73 -3.37
CA ASN A 338 -3.55 -12.19 -3.29
C ASN A 338 -3.99 -12.66 -4.69
N PRO A 339 -5.14 -13.32 -4.86
CA PRO A 339 -5.58 -13.86 -6.15
C PRO A 339 -5.58 -12.83 -7.29
N ASP A 340 -6.11 -11.63 -7.05
CA ASP A 340 -6.20 -10.57 -8.07
C ASP A 340 -4.81 -10.09 -8.50
N SER A 341 -3.90 -9.88 -7.56
CA SER A 341 -2.53 -9.44 -7.84
C SER A 341 -1.69 -10.52 -8.51
N MET A 342 -1.91 -11.80 -8.19
CA MET A 342 -1.28 -12.93 -8.87
C MET A 342 -1.74 -13.03 -10.32
N LYS A 343 -3.04 -12.92 -10.56
CA LYS A 343 -3.62 -12.88 -11.90
C LYS A 343 -3.05 -11.74 -12.74
N ALA A 344 -3.01 -10.53 -12.19
CA ALA A 344 -2.47 -9.36 -12.87
C ALA A 344 -0.98 -9.52 -13.20
N ALA A 345 -0.17 -10.07 -12.28
CA ALA A 345 1.25 -10.31 -12.48
C ALA A 345 1.51 -11.35 -13.57
N LEU A 346 0.78 -12.47 -13.57
CA LEU A 346 0.90 -13.50 -14.61
C LEU A 346 0.45 -12.98 -15.98
N ALA A 347 -0.63 -12.22 -16.06
CA ALA A 347 -1.11 -11.62 -17.30
C ALA A 347 -0.07 -10.65 -17.89
N MET A 348 0.53 -9.79 -17.07
CA MET A 348 1.63 -8.90 -17.47
C MET A 348 2.85 -9.71 -17.92
N PHE A 349 3.21 -10.75 -17.16
CA PHE A 349 4.41 -11.56 -17.44
C PHE A 349 4.29 -12.38 -18.73
N LYS A 350 3.07 -12.80 -19.09
CA LYS A 350 2.78 -13.47 -20.36
C LYS A 350 3.16 -12.61 -21.56
N GLU A 351 2.93 -11.30 -21.49
CA GLU A 351 3.21 -10.35 -22.57
C GLU A 351 4.65 -9.80 -22.49
N PHE A 352 5.41 -10.13 -21.43
CA PHE A 352 6.77 -9.63 -21.24
C PHE A 352 7.74 -10.24 -22.27
N PRO A 353 8.54 -9.43 -23.01
CA PRO A 353 9.46 -9.92 -24.02
C PRO A 353 10.66 -10.64 -23.38
N CYS A 354 10.83 -11.93 -23.65
CA CYS A 354 11.94 -12.74 -23.16
C CYS A 354 12.07 -14.05 -23.95
N LYS A 355 13.21 -14.73 -23.82
CA LYS A 355 13.47 -16.03 -24.45
C LYS A 355 12.58 -17.13 -23.85
N ARG A 356 12.60 -17.27 -22.52
CA ARG A 356 11.77 -18.22 -21.76
C ARG A 356 11.29 -17.54 -20.47
N ARG A 357 10.09 -17.95 -20.01
CA ARG A 357 9.45 -17.43 -18.77
C ARG A 357 9.58 -18.42 -17.63
N PHE A 358 10.18 -17.97 -16.55
CA PHE A 358 10.23 -18.70 -15.28
C PHE A 358 9.40 -17.96 -14.24
N ALA A 359 8.69 -18.71 -13.38
CA ALA A 359 8.02 -18.09 -12.24
C ALA A 359 8.38 -18.81 -10.94
N LEU A 360 8.62 -18.04 -9.88
CA LEU A 360 8.68 -18.52 -8.50
C LEU A 360 7.46 -17.96 -7.77
N LEU A 361 6.48 -18.80 -7.49
CA LEU A 361 5.23 -18.44 -6.84
C LEU A 361 5.12 -19.08 -5.46
N GLY A 362 4.85 -18.28 -4.44
CA GLY A 362 4.63 -18.76 -3.07
C GLY A 362 3.18 -18.65 -2.63
N ASP A 363 2.94 -18.99 -1.35
CA ASP A 363 1.62 -18.94 -0.77
C ASP A 363 0.99 -17.55 -0.80
N MET A 364 -0.32 -17.53 -1.04
CA MET A 364 -1.20 -16.41 -0.74
C MET A 364 -1.79 -16.65 0.65
N LEU A 365 -1.40 -15.82 1.62
CA LEU A 365 -1.86 -15.89 3.01
C LEU A 365 -3.18 -15.14 3.21
N GLU A 366 -3.81 -15.29 4.37
CA GLU A 366 -5.02 -14.58 4.80
C GLU A 366 -6.29 -14.85 3.95
N LEU A 367 -6.33 -15.98 3.24
CA LEU A 367 -7.47 -16.35 2.39
C LEU A 367 -8.51 -17.22 3.10
N GLY A 368 -8.22 -17.71 4.32
CA GLY A 368 -9.14 -18.58 5.05
C GLY A 368 -9.55 -19.80 4.21
N GLU A 369 -10.85 -20.09 4.16
CA GLU A 369 -11.42 -21.22 3.43
C GLU A 369 -11.21 -21.15 1.90
N LEU A 370 -11.03 -19.94 1.35
CA LEU A 370 -10.77 -19.74 -0.08
C LEU A 370 -9.35 -20.12 -0.51
N SER A 371 -8.43 -20.39 0.44
CA SER A 371 -7.02 -20.65 0.14
C SER A 371 -6.85 -21.78 -0.86
N ARG A 372 -7.59 -22.88 -0.69
CA ARG A 372 -7.51 -24.03 -1.60
C ARG A 372 -7.87 -23.65 -3.02
N GLU A 373 -9.06 -23.09 -3.22
CA GLU A 373 -9.58 -22.75 -4.54
C GLU A 373 -8.69 -21.69 -5.24
N ALA A 374 -8.23 -20.69 -4.49
CA ALA A 374 -7.35 -19.65 -5.00
C ALA A 374 -6.01 -20.18 -5.50
N HIS A 375 -5.40 -21.15 -4.80
CA HIS A 375 -4.14 -21.76 -5.24
C HIS A 375 -4.35 -22.74 -6.42
N GLU A 376 -5.48 -23.42 -6.49
CA GLU A 376 -5.84 -24.24 -7.66
C GLU A 376 -6.08 -23.37 -8.89
N GLU A 377 -6.76 -22.22 -8.72
CA GLU A 377 -6.95 -21.24 -9.80
C GLU A 377 -5.63 -20.62 -10.25
N LEU A 378 -4.75 -20.29 -9.32
CA LEU A 378 -3.40 -19.82 -9.65
C LEU A 378 -2.64 -20.83 -10.50
N GLY A 379 -2.81 -22.14 -10.25
CA GLY A 379 -2.24 -23.20 -11.08
C GLY A 379 -2.80 -23.20 -12.50
N ARG A 380 -4.11 -22.94 -12.68
CA ARG A 380 -4.73 -22.78 -14.00
C ARG A 380 -4.18 -21.58 -14.75
N LEU A 381 -4.10 -20.43 -14.07
CA LEU A 381 -3.55 -19.19 -14.63
C LEU A 381 -2.08 -19.33 -15.01
N ALA A 382 -1.28 -20.02 -14.18
CA ALA A 382 0.13 -20.29 -14.48
C ALA A 382 0.28 -21.13 -15.75
N ALA A 383 -0.61 -22.11 -15.96
CA ALA A 383 -0.62 -22.93 -17.17
C ALA A 383 -0.99 -22.13 -18.44
N GLU A 384 -1.75 -21.06 -18.31
CA GLU A 384 -2.16 -20.17 -19.40
C GLU A 384 -1.12 -19.06 -19.69
N SER A 385 -0.05 -18.98 -18.89
CA SER A 385 0.91 -17.87 -18.92
C SER A 385 2.21 -18.18 -19.67
N ASP A 386 2.23 -19.21 -20.51
CA ASP A 386 3.37 -19.62 -21.35
C ASP A 386 4.67 -19.80 -20.56
N LEU A 387 4.57 -20.34 -19.33
CA LEU A 387 5.72 -20.58 -18.47
C LEU A 387 6.54 -21.78 -18.97
N TYR A 388 7.84 -21.57 -19.16
CA TYR A 388 8.78 -22.66 -19.39
C TYR A 388 8.95 -23.54 -18.14
N CYS A 389 9.00 -22.91 -16.97
CA CYS A 389 9.09 -23.62 -15.69
C CYS A 389 8.44 -22.81 -14.57
N LEU A 390 7.69 -23.50 -13.72
CA LEU A 390 7.12 -22.98 -12.49
C LEU A 390 7.82 -23.59 -11.28
N VAL A 391 8.43 -22.77 -10.44
CA VAL A 391 8.89 -23.16 -9.11
C VAL A 391 7.88 -22.67 -8.09
N THR A 392 7.49 -23.50 -7.13
CA THR A 392 6.58 -23.10 -6.06
C THR A 392 7.22 -23.30 -4.69
N TYR A 393 6.86 -22.44 -3.72
CA TYR A 393 7.33 -22.50 -2.34
C TYR A 393 6.18 -22.21 -1.38
N GLY A 394 5.98 -23.09 -0.39
CA GLY A 394 4.92 -22.97 0.61
C GLY A 394 3.90 -24.11 0.55
N GLU A 395 3.20 -24.35 1.65
CA GLU A 395 2.33 -25.52 1.80
C GLU A 395 1.13 -25.49 0.84
N ASN A 396 0.52 -24.32 0.66
CA ASN A 396 -0.61 -24.16 -0.25
C ASN A 396 -0.18 -24.09 -1.71
N ALA A 397 1.01 -23.55 -2.00
CA ALA A 397 1.57 -23.47 -3.34
C ALA A 397 1.87 -24.84 -3.98
N LYS A 398 1.92 -25.92 -3.18
CA LYS A 398 1.92 -27.30 -3.69
C LYS A 398 0.72 -27.58 -4.60
N ARG A 399 -0.45 -27.04 -4.27
CA ARG A 399 -1.68 -27.18 -5.08
C ARG A 399 -1.54 -26.49 -6.43
N THR A 400 -0.95 -25.29 -6.41
CA THR A 400 -0.62 -24.53 -7.64
C THR A 400 0.26 -25.38 -8.56
N ALA A 401 1.33 -25.99 -8.00
CA ALA A 401 2.22 -26.85 -8.77
C ALA A 401 1.48 -28.06 -9.37
N VAL A 402 0.66 -28.76 -8.58
CA VAL A 402 -0.09 -29.95 -9.02
C VAL A 402 -1.03 -29.61 -10.18
N VAL A 403 -1.80 -28.52 -10.06
CA VAL A 403 -2.74 -28.09 -11.10
C VAL A 403 -2.02 -27.64 -12.37
N ALA A 404 -0.93 -26.87 -12.26
CA ALA A 404 -0.13 -26.43 -13.40
C ALA A 404 0.54 -27.62 -14.11
N ALA A 405 1.08 -28.60 -13.35
CA ALA A 405 1.68 -29.82 -13.90
C ALA A 405 0.67 -30.66 -14.67
N ALA A 406 -0.54 -30.83 -14.13
CA ALA A 406 -1.64 -31.55 -14.80
C ALA A 406 -2.04 -30.92 -16.15
N LYS A 407 -1.73 -29.62 -16.35
CA LYS A 407 -1.93 -28.86 -17.59
C LYS A 407 -0.67 -28.76 -18.47
N GLY A 408 0.40 -29.49 -18.13
CA GLY A 408 1.60 -29.62 -18.96
C GLY A 408 2.74 -28.64 -18.65
N VAL A 409 2.62 -27.79 -17.63
CA VAL A 409 3.71 -26.92 -17.20
C VAL A 409 4.77 -27.74 -16.45
N LYS A 410 6.04 -27.55 -16.76
CA LYS A 410 7.13 -28.10 -15.96
C LYS A 410 7.17 -27.45 -14.60
N THR A 411 6.89 -28.22 -13.55
CA THR A 411 6.77 -27.68 -12.18
C THR A 411 7.78 -28.31 -11.23
N LEU A 412 8.24 -27.55 -10.27
CA LEU A 412 9.09 -27.95 -9.16
C LEU A 412 8.53 -27.34 -7.88
N HIS A 413 8.45 -28.14 -6.82
CA HIS A 413 8.10 -27.62 -5.50
C HIS A 413 9.32 -27.67 -4.60
N ALA A 414 9.64 -26.54 -3.97
CA ALA A 414 10.75 -26.39 -3.05
C ALA A 414 10.25 -26.37 -1.58
N ASN A 415 11.00 -27.01 -0.68
CA ASN A 415 10.68 -27.06 0.74
C ASN A 415 11.41 -25.99 1.57
N ASN A 416 12.40 -25.34 0.98
CA ASN A 416 13.17 -24.27 1.59
C ASN A 416 13.70 -23.29 0.53
N TYR A 417 14.24 -22.14 0.98
CA TYR A 417 14.73 -21.09 0.09
C TYR A 417 15.91 -21.57 -0.79
N ARG A 418 16.77 -22.43 -0.24
CA ARG A 418 17.92 -22.98 -0.98
C ARG A 418 17.45 -23.85 -2.16
N GLU A 419 16.53 -24.80 -1.92
CA GLU A 419 15.98 -25.64 -2.99
C GLU A 419 15.29 -24.81 -4.08
N ALA A 420 14.58 -23.73 -3.71
CA ALA A 420 13.94 -22.83 -4.67
C ALA A 420 14.98 -22.10 -5.54
N ALA A 421 16.07 -21.61 -4.92
CA ALA A 421 17.16 -20.96 -5.65
C ALA A 421 17.88 -21.94 -6.57
N ASP A 422 18.23 -23.15 -6.12
CA ASP A 422 18.89 -24.19 -6.91
C ASP A 422 18.03 -24.63 -8.11
N ALA A 423 16.69 -24.74 -7.89
CA ALA A 423 15.75 -25.06 -8.97
C ALA A 423 15.79 -24.04 -10.11
N LEU A 424 16.01 -22.76 -9.81
CA LEU A 424 16.15 -21.66 -10.78
C LEU A 424 17.56 -21.66 -11.39
N LEU A 425 18.62 -21.62 -10.56
CA LEU A 425 20.03 -21.54 -10.99
C LEU A 425 20.43 -22.64 -11.97
N ASN A 426 19.90 -23.85 -11.79
CA ASN A 426 20.21 -24.99 -12.66
C ASN A 426 19.50 -24.96 -14.02
N ARG A 427 18.64 -23.95 -14.30
CA ARG A 427 17.77 -23.95 -15.50
C ARG A 427 17.70 -22.62 -16.24
N ILE A 428 17.90 -21.53 -15.51
CA ILE A 428 17.79 -20.19 -16.07
C ILE A 428 19.04 -19.81 -16.83
N GLU A 429 18.88 -19.18 -17.99
CA GLU A 429 19.97 -18.78 -18.87
C GLU A 429 19.82 -17.30 -19.29
N PRO A 430 20.87 -16.68 -19.81
CA PRO A 430 20.78 -15.33 -20.38
C PRO A 430 19.67 -15.20 -21.44
N GLY A 431 18.90 -14.12 -21.36
CA GLY A 431 17.71 -13.87 -22.18
C GLY A 431 16.40 -14.37 -21.58
N ASP A 432 16.45 -15.13 -20.49
CA ASP A 432 15.26 -15.55 -19.77
C ASP A 432 14.72 -14.46 -18.83
N ALA A 433 13.44 -14.57 -18.47
CA ALA A 433 12.83 -13.75 -17.44
C ALA A 433 12.28 -14.58 -16.28
N LEU A 434 12.36 -14.03 -15.06
CA LEU A 434 11.89 -14.63 -13.82
C LEU A 434 10.90 -13.70 -13.12
N LEU A 435 9.66 -14.16 -12.91
CA LEU A 435 8.70 -13.50 -12.01
C LEU A 435 8.77 -14.13 -10.62
N VAL A 436 8.93 -13.32 -9.57
CA VAL A 436 8.92 -13.80 -8.16
C VAL A 436 7.80 -13.13 -7.39
N LYS A 437 6.81 -13.93 -6.93
CA LYS A 437 5.65 -13.38 -6.22
C LYS A 437 5.10 -14.29 -5.13
N ALA A 438 4.88 -13.71 -3.93
CA ALA A 438 4.24 -14.36 -2.79
C ALA A 438 3.73 -13.34 -1.78
N SER A 439 2.96 -13.80 -0.79
CA SER A 439 2.63 -13.02 0.40
C SER A 439 3.88 -12.66 1.21
N ARG A 440 3.82 -11.53 1.94
CA ARG A 440 4.96 -10.99 2.71
C ARG A 440 5.59 -12.01 3.67
N GLY A 441 4.74 -12.80 4.34
CA GLY A 441 5.21 -13.84 5.28
C GLY A 441 6.07 -14.93 4.65
N MET A 442 6.04 -15.09 3.32
CA MET A 442 6.86 -16.07 2.59
C MET A 442 8.31 -15.64 2.40
N ALA A 443 8.61 -14.37 2.56
CA ALA A 443 9.96 -13.78 2.49
C ALA A 443 10.82 -14.28 1.30
N LEU A 444 10.23 -14.30 0.08
CA LEU A 444 10.90 -14.82 -1.13
C LEU A 444 12.13 -13.99 -1.55
N GLU A 445 12.32 -12.81 -0.97
CA GLU A 445 13.58 -12.08 -1.10
C GLU A 445 14.81 -12.88 -0.67
N LYS A 446 14.66 -13.82 0.27
CA LYS A 446 15.76 -14.71 0.67
C LYS A 446 16.16 -15.68 -0.43
N VAL A 447 15.22 -16.10 -1.29
CA VAL A 447 15.55 -16.88 -2.49
C VAL A 447 16.33 -16.03 -3.49
N LEU A 448 15.91 -14.77 -3.67
CA LEU A 448 16.59 -13.85 -4.58
C LEU A 448 18.01 -13.51 -4.11
N GLU A 449 18.23 -13.35 -2.80
CA GLU A 449 19.56 -13.14 -2.22
C GLU A 449 20.52 -14.29 -2.59
N ILE A 450 20.07 -15.55 -2.46
CA ILE A 450 20.85 -16.73 -2.86
C ILE A 450 21.04 -16.76 -4.38
N PHE A 451 19.96 -16.51 -5.13
CA PHE A 451 19.97 -16.52 -6.59
C PHE A 451 20.99 -15.52 -7.16
N TYR A 452 20.99 -14.26 -6.71
CA TYR A 452 21.92 -13.24 -7.17
C TYR A 452 23.37 -13.51 -6.77
N ALA A 453 23.59 -14.08 -5.57
CA ALA A 453 24.93 -14.40 -5.08
C ALA A 453 25.61 -15.53 -5.88
N GLU A 454 24.83 -16.49 -6.38
CA GLU A 454 25.34 -17.72 -6.99
C GLU A 454 25.09 -17.83 -8.50
N GLN A 455 24.41 -16.83 -9.09
CA GLN A 455 24.20 -16.79 -10.53
C GLN A 455 25.55 -16.73 -11.25
N LYS A 456 25.76 -17.64 -12.21
CA LYS A 456 27.00 -17.69 -13.02
C LYS A 456 27.07 -16.51 -13.98
N ASP A 457 28.28 -16.05 -14.27
CA ASP A 457 28.49 -15.05 -15.31
C ASP A 457 28.16 -15.62 -16.69
N ALA A 458 27.70 -14.76 -17.60
CA ALA A 458 27.29 -15.14 -18.95
C ALA A 458 28.47 -15.53 -19.87
N GLU A 459 29.73 -15.46 -19.36
CA GLU A 459 30.96 -15.71 -20.06
C GLU A 459 31.80 -16.78 -19.33
N GLU A 460 31.37 -18.02 -19.31
CA GLU A 460 32.24 -19.19 -19.18
C GLU A 460 31.68 -20.39 -19.96
#